data_0778abd94dfb040af3d026dd98e508b9
#
_entry.id   0778abd94dfb040af3d026dd98e508b9
#
_cell.length_a   1.000
_cell.length_b   1.000
_cell.length_c   1.000
_cell.angle_alpha   90.00
_cell.angle_beta   90.00
_cell.angle_gamma   90.00
#
_symmetry.space_group_name_H-M   'P 1'
#
loop_
_entity.id
_entity.type
_entity.pdbx_description
1 polymer ?
#
loop_
_entity_poly.entity_id
_entity_poly.type
_entity_poly.pdbx_seq_one_letter_code
_entity_poly.pdbx_strand_id
1 'polypeptide(L)'
;MKLFRRGKRIEAPVTAAAQGTASGLFPAVNSYTPLLLCQNTLYKSLMEAVPIINAAVHKIIRLTGGFTVETGSDACDKALAEFLSDIPCDSGERSIYSFLDTYFEQLLIYGTAVGEMLTDEYGNIRYLYNARPDDVSLLRDPNDFSRILVCRADAVPTPVKHQDRILFTALDAEPGSLYGTSVLYGLPFVSSVLLKIFEATKSNWDRVGNVRFAVTYKPDGEALSKSFAKERAELIASEWSEAMKSGSVKDFVAVGDVDIKVIGADNQIPDSEIPVREMLEQIVAKLGIPPFLLGLSWS
;
A
#
# COMPACT_ATOMS: atom_id res chain seq x y z
N MET A 1 25.05 -51.00 -48.96
CA MET A 1 25.84 -50.73 -47.72
C MET A 1 25.94 -49.23 -47.56
N LYS A 2 25.03 -48.63 -46.78
CA LYS A 2 25.05 -47.17 -46.57
C LYS A 2 25.13 -46.90 -45.07
N LEU A 3 26.19 -46.28 -44.69
CA LEU A 3 26.50 -45.88 -43.32
C LEU A 3 25.53 -44.77 -42.86
N PHE A 4 24.94 -44.98 -41.71
CA PHE A 4 24.16 -43.95 -41.00
C PHE A 4 25.14 -42.89 -40.44
N ARG A 5 25.04 -41.67 -40.91
CA ARG A 5 25.64 -40.50 -40.31
C ARG A 5 24.82 -40.12 -39.07
N ARG A 6 25.36 -40.27 -37.89
CA ARG A 6 24.82 -39.77 -36.65
C ARG A 6 24.90 -38.20 -36.71
N GLY A 7 23.74 -37.56 -36.77
CA GLY A 7 23.62 -36.13 -36.63
C GLY A 7 24.11 -35.70 -35.25
N LYS A 8 25.06 -34.75 -35.24
CA LYS A 8 25.51 -34.07 -34.04
C LYS A 8 24.29 -33.35 -33.44
N ARG A 9 23.91 -33.75 -32.21
CA ARG A 9 22.93 -33.00 -31.40
C ARG A 9 23.59 -31.66 -31.07
N ILE A 10 23.06 -30.59 -31.60
CA ILE A 10 23.37 -29.23 -31.22
C ILE A 10 22.72 -29.04 -29.85
N GLU A 11 23.49 -29.09 -28.80
CA GLU A 11 23.04 -28.63 -27.48
C GLU A 11 22.82 -27.14 -27.58
N ALA A 12 21.59 -26.73 -27.41
CA ALA A 12 21.26 -25.31 -27.25
C ALA A 12 22.05 -24.78 -26.05
N PRO A 13 22.67 -23.61 -26.17
CA PRO A 13 23.31 -23.01 -25.02
C PRO A 13 22.28 -22.80 -23.91
N VAL A 14 22.49 -23.43 -22.79
CA VAL A 14 21.79 -23.12 -21.55
C VAL A 14 22.23 -21.70 -21.20
N THR A 15 21.46 -20.71 -21.60
CA THR A 15 21.56 -19.39 -21.04
C THR A 15 21.15 -19.52 -19.57
N ALA A 16 22.12 -19.72 -18.71
CA ALA A 16 21.96 -19.44 -17.30
C ALA A 16 21.65 -17.94 -17.24
N ALA A 17 20.36 -17.63 -17.07
CA ALA A 17 19.98 -16.32 -16.58
C ALA A 17 20.67 -16.20 -15.22
N ALA A 18 21.77 -15.47 -15.18
CA ALA A 18 22.33 -15.02 -13.94
C ALA A 18 21.22 -14.17 -13.31
N GLN A 19 20.47 -14.77 -12.39
CA GLN A 19 19.74 -14.01 -11.40
C GLN A 19 20.81 -13.23 -10.66
N GLY A 20 21.04 -12.00 -11.10
CA GLY A 20 21.79 -11.05 -10.34
C GLY A 20 21.09 -10.98 -8.99
N THR A 21 21.67 -11.64 -8.01
CA THR A 21 21.34 -11.37 -6.62
C THR A 21 21.66 -9.89 -6.45
N ALA A 22 20.61 -9.06 -6.51
CA ALA A 22 20.69 -7.68 -6.13
C ALA A 22 21.08 -7.67 -4.66
N SER A 23 22.38 -7.72 -4.40
CA SER A 23 22.99 -7.71 -3.07
C SER A 23 23.03 -6.30 -2.49
N GLY A 24 22.10 -5.43 -2.84
CA GLY A 24 21.91 -4.11 -2.24
C GLY A 24 20.71 -4.14 -1.34
N LEU A 25 20.84 -3.59 -0.13
CA LEU A 25 19.71 -3.31 0.77
C LEU A 25 18.59 -2.50 0.07
N PHE A 26 18.90 -1.84 -1.03
CA PHE A 26 17.97 -1.00 -1.79
C PHE A 26 18.11 -1.22 -3.30
N PRO A 27 17.69 -2.37 -3.86
CA PRO A 27 17.78 -2.60 -5.30
C PRO A 27 16.96 -1.56 -6.09
N ALA A 28 15.92 -1.02 -5.51
CA ALA A 28 15.09 0.04 -6.09
C ALA A 28 15.82 1.39 -6.19
N VAL A 29 16.82 1.66 -5.36
CA VAL A 29 17.59 2.92 -5.41
C VAL A 29 18.60 2.91 -6.55
N ASN A 30 19.13 1.73 -6.90
CA ASN A 30 20.18 1.60 -7.93
C ASN A 30 19.64 1.43 -9.36
N SER A 31 18.35 1.12 -9.52
CA SER A 31 17.73 0.86 -10.84
C SER A 31 16.51 1.74 -11.10
N TYR A 32 16.41 2.86 -10.41
CA TYR A 32 15.24 3.71 -10.46
C TYR A 32 15.16 4.50 -11.77
N THR A 33 14.48 3.94 -12.74
CA THR A 33 13.82 4.72 -13.79
C THR A 33 12.32 4.66 -13.49
N PRO A 34 11.74 5.71 -12.92
CA PRO A 34 10.32 5.70 -12.61
C PRO A 34 9.52 5.69 -13.90
N LEU A 35 8.87 4.57 -14.18
CA LEU A 35 7.66 4.61 -14.97
C LEU A 35 6.62 5.28 -14.05
N LEU A 36 6.25 6.52 -14.33
CA LEU A 36 5.31 7.33 -13.53
C LEU A 36 4.05 6.56 -13.15
N LEU A 37 3.50 5.78 -14.09
CA LEU A 37 2.35 4.91 -13.87
C LEU A 37 2.58 3.87 -12.74
N CYS A 38 3.77 3.29 -12.65
CA CYS A 38 4.08 2.34 -11.58
C CYS A 38 4.17 3.01 -10.21
N GLN A 39 4.63 4.26 -10.16
CA GLN A 39 4.69 5.02 -8.91
C GLN A 39 3.30 5.39 -8.41
N ASN A 40 2.43 5.88 -9.29
CA ASN A 40 1.07 6.24 -8.93
C ASN A 40 0.31 5.05 -8.35
N THR A 41 0.42 3.88 -8.98
CA THR A 41 -0.17 2.63 -8.47
C THR A 41 0.42 2.24 -7.12
N LEU A 42 1.74 2.39 -6.94
CA LEU A 42 2.41 2.09 -5.67
C LEU A 42 1.92 3.00 -4.55
N TYR A 43 1.85 4.31 -4.78
CA TYR A 43 1.39 5.26 -3.76
C TYR A 43 -0.08 5.04 -3.39
N LYS A 44 -0.93 4.74 -4.37
CA LYS A 44 -2.31 4.37 -4.11
C LYS A 44 -2.42 3.11 -3.25
N SER A 45 -1.68 2.06 -3.61
CA SER A 45 -1.63 0.82 -2.82
C SER A 45 -1.10 1.07 -1.40
N LEU A 46 -0.15 1.99 -1.23
CA LEU A 46 0.38 2.37 0.07
C LEU A 46 -0.68 3.06 0.94
N MET A 47 -1.47 3.95 0.36
CA MET A 47 -2.62 4.60 1.02
C MET A 47 -3.67 3.58 1.48
N GLU A 48 -3.91 2.54 0.67
CA GLU A 48 -4.89 1.49 0.99
C GLU A 48 -4.35 0.50 2.05
N ALA A 49 -3.06 0.13 1.96
CA ALA A 49 -2.46 -0.90 2.80
C ALA A 49 -2.04 -0.41 4.19
N VAL A 50 -1.73 0.88 4.34
CA VAL A 50 -1.19 1.44 5.60
C VAL A 50 -2.10 2.54 6.12
N PRO A 51 -3.05 2.22 7.01
CA PRO A 51 -4.10 3.14 7.46
C PRO A 51 -3.58 4.46 8.06
N ILE A 52 -2.43 4.43 8.72
CA ILE A 52 -1.84 5.64 9.31
C ILE A 52 -1.40 6.66 8.26
N ILE A 53 -0.93 6.20 7.10
CA ILE A 53 -0.56 7.08 5.98
C ILE A 53 -1.81 7.75 5.43
N ASN A 54 -2.86 6.98 5.19
CA ASN A 54 -4.16 7.50 4.76
C ASN A 54 -4.70 8.56 5.72
N ALA A 55 -4.73 8.22 7.02
CA ALA A 55 -5.18 9.14 8.06
C ALA A 55 -4.35 10.44 8.09
N ALA A 56 -3.03 10.34 7.89
CA ALA A 56 -2.14 11.48 7.88
C ALA A 56 -2.40 12.41 6.69
N VAL A 57 -2.51 11.86 5.47
CA VAL A 57 -2.78 12.66 4.25
C VAL A 57 -4.11 13.38 4.39
N HIS A 58 -5.19 12.69 4.76
CA HIS A 58 -6.48 13.34 4.97
C HIS A 58 -6.48 14.33 6.13
N LYS A 59 -5.63 14.14 7.14
CA LYS A 59 -5.48 15.11 8.21
C LYS A 59 -4.81 16.39 7.71
N ILE A 60 -3.78 16.29 6.85
CA ILE A 60 -3.15 17.45 6.22
C ILE A 60 -4.19 18.25 5.43
N ILE A 61 -4.97 17.58 4.57
CA ILE A 61 -6.01 18.21 3.76
C ILE A 61 -7.00 18.97 4.65
N ARG A 62 -7.51 18.33 5.70
CA ARG A 62 -8.45 18.97 6.63
C ARG A 62 -7.84 20.13 7.42
N LEU A 63 -6.55 20.09 7.71
CA LEU A 63 -5.84 21.19 8.39
C LEU A 63 -5.56 22.38 7.46
N THR A 64 -5.53 22.17 6.15
CA THR A 64 -5.41 23.26 5.17
C THR A 64 -6.62 24.19 5.27
N GLY A 65 -7.78 23.65 5.66
CA GLY A 65 -8.99 24.43 5.92
C GLY A 65 -9.63 24.98 4.66
N GLY A 66 -10.56 25.91 4.85
CA GLY A 66 -11.22 26.62 3.78
C GLY A 66 -10.61 28.00 3.54
N PHE A 67 -11.13 28.69 2.55
CA PHE A 67 -10.81 30.07 2.23
C PHE A 67 -12.09 30.88 2.03
N THR A 68 -12.00 32.17 2.20
CA THR A 68 -13.06 33.11 1.85
C THR A 68 -12.54 34.09 0.80
N VAL A 69 -13.39 34.52 -0.10
CA VAL A 69 -13.05 35.50 -1.10
C VAL A 69 -13.86 36.76 -0.83
N GLU A 70 -13.18 37.88 -0.66
CA GLU A 70 -13.78 39.18 -0.42
C GLU A 70 -13.59 40.07 -1.65
N THR A 71 -14.68 40.56 -2.23
CA THR A 71 -14.67 41.44 -3.41
C THR A 71 -14.80 42.93 -3.04
N GLY A 72 -15.04 43.21 -1.78
CA GLY A 72 -15.30 44.56 -1.27
C GLY A 72 -16.76 45.00 -1.46
N SER A 73 -17.66 44.09 -1.84
CA SER A 73 -19.11 44.34 -1.95
C SER A 73 -19.89 43.16 -1.38
N ASP A 74 -20.63 43.39 -0.32
CA ASP A 74 -21.45 42.36 0.36
C ASP A 74 -22.32 41.56 -0.58
N ALA A 75 -22.93 42.21 -1.60
CA ALA A 75 -23.78 41.57 -2.58
C ALA A 75 -22.98 40.63 -3.49
N CYS A 76 -21.78 41.03 -3.93
CA CYS A 76 -20.90 40.20 -4.75
C CYS A 76 -20.32 39.06 -3.93
N ASP A 77 -19.93 39.30 -2.69
CA ASP A 77 -19.38 38.29 -1.78
C ASP A 77 -20.39 37.17 -1.53
N LYS A 78 -21.65 37.55 -1.29
CA LYS A 78 -22.74 36.57 -1.12
C LYS A 78 -22.97 35.74 -2.38
N ALA A 79 -23.08 36.40 -3.56
CA ALA A 79 -23.30 35.72 -4.83
C ALA A 79 -22.13 34.78 -5.18
N LEU A 80 -20.89 35.19 -4.88
CA LEU A 80 -19.70 34.39 -5.09
C LEU A 80 -19.66 33.20 -4.13
N ALA A 81 -20.00 33.37 -2.86
CA ALA A 81 -20.07 32.30 -1.89
C ALA A 81 -21.12 31.26 -2.28
N GLU A 82 -22.30 31.69 -2.73
CA GLU A 82 -23.34 30.79 -3.26
C GLU A 82 -22.82 30.02 -4.49
N PHE A 83 -22.20 30.67 -5.45
CA PHE A 83 -21.60 30.03 -6.63
C PHE A 83 -20.53 29.01 -6.25
N LEU A 84 -19.59 29.36 -5.37
CA LEU A 84 -18.50 28.47 -4.93
C LEU A 84 -19.01 27.27 -4.13
N SER A 85 -20.13 27.42 -3.41
CA SER A 85 -20.72 26.33 -2.64
C SER A 85 -21.54 25.36 -3.50
N ASP A 86 -22.08 25.81 -4.66
CA ASP A 86 -22.99 25.01 -5.49
C ASP A 86 -22.37 24.57 -6.84
N ILE A 87 -21.12 24.95 -7.14
CA ILE A 87 -20.49 24.55 -8.40
C ILE A 87 -20.32 23.02 -8.46
N PRO A 88 -20.83 22.37 -9.52
CA PRO A 88 -20.66 20.94 -9.69
C PRO A 88 -19.18 20.57 -9.91
N CYS A 89 -18.75 19.46 -9.31
CA CYS A 89 -17.39 18.95 -9.50
C CYS A 89 -17.36 17.40 -9.51
N ASP A 90 -16.35 16.87 -10.13
CA ASP A 90 -15.99 15.44 -10.18
C ASP A 90 -17.18 14.48 -10.39
N SER A 91 -17.38 13.49 -9.52
CA SER A 91 -18.40 12.45 -9.66
C SER A 91 -19.80 12.85 -9.24
N GLY A 92 -20.15 14.14 -9.29
CA GLY A 92 -21.48 14.65 -8.92
C GLY A 92 -21.53 15.34 -7.57
N GLU A 93 -20.39 15.61 -6.98
CA GLU A 93 -20.26 16.48 -5.83
C GLU A 93 -20.50 17.95 -6.23
N ARG A 94 -20.77 18.77 -5.24
CA ARG A 94 -20.91 20.21 -5.43
C ARG A 94 -20.09 20.91 -4.37
N SER A 95 -19.36 21.89 -4.72
CA SER A 95 -18.57 22.80 -3.90
C SER A 95 -17.11 22.90 -4.38
N ILE A 96 -16.60 24.10 -4.39
CA ILE A 96 -15.18 24.34 -4.63
C ILE A 96 -14.29 23.62 -3.59
N TYR A 97 -14.80 23.42 -2.36
CA TYR A 97 -14.06 22.73 -1.32
C TYR A 97 -13.89 21.25 -1.62
N SER A 98 -14.93 20.56 -2.11
CA SER A 98 -14.83 19.15 -2.54
C SER A 98 -13.84 18.99 -3.70
N PHE A 99 -13.88 19.91 -4.66
CA PHE A 99 -12.88 19.93 -5.75
C PHE A 99 -11.47 20.10 -5.22
N LEU A 100 -11.25 21.04 -4.30
CA LEU A 100 -9.93 21.31 -3.73
C LEU A 100 -9.44 20.19 -2.82
N ASP A 101 -10.31 19.54 -2.06
CA ASP A 101 -9.93 18.38 -1.24
C ASP A 101 -9.38 17.26 -2.11
N THR A 102 -10.06 16.93 -3.21
CA THR A 102 -9.58 15.94 -4.20
C THR A 102 -8.31 16.41 -4.90
N TYR A 103 -8.22 17.68 -5.25
CA TYR A 103 -7.03 18.27 -5.88
C TYR A 103 -5.81 18.19 -4.96
N PHE A 104 -5.96 18.54 -3.69
CA PHE A 104 -4.89 18.46 -2.69
C PHE A 104 -4.52 17.01 -2.36
N GLU A 105 -5.50 16.12 -2.32
CA GLU A 105 -5.22 14.68 -2.16
C GLU A 105 -4.30 14.17 -3.27
N GLN A 106 -4.63 14.48 -4.53
CA GLN A 106 -3.78 14.12 -5.67
C GLN A 106 -2.40 14.77 -5.57
N LEU A 107 -2.33 16.04 -5.22
CA LEU A 107 -1.08 16.77 -5.07
C LEU A 107 -0.16 16.14 -4.02
N LEU A 108 -0.69 15.74 -2.88
CA LEU A 108 0.07 15.11 -1.82
C LEU A 108 0.51 13.68 -2.21
N ILE A 109 -0.42 12.88 -2.75
CA ILE A 109 -0.14 11.48 -3.07
C ILE A 109 0.80 11.34 -4.26
N TYR A 110 0.56 12.10 -5.34
CA TYR A 110 1.31 11.93 -6.59
C TYR A 110 2.36 13.02 -6.84
N GLY A 111 2.38 14.04 -5.99
CA GLY A 111 3.25 15.21 -6.18
C GLY A 111 2.76 16.18 -7.25
N THR A 112 1.76 15.78 -8.04
CA THR A 112 1.24 16.58 -9.16
C THR A 112 -0.27 16.47 -9.19
N ALA A 113 -0.93 17.61 -9.34
CA ALA A 113 -2.37 17.67 -9.51
C ALA A 113 -2.73 18.50 -10.75
N VAL A 114 -3.78 18.06 -11.44
CA VAL A 114 -4.31 18.73 -12.63
C VAL A 114 -5.82 18.84 -12.50
N GLY A 115 -6.32 20.06 -12.55
CA GLY A 115 -7.74 20.35 -12.60
C GLY A 115 -8.12 21.04 -13.92
N GLU A 116 -9.35 20.86 -14.36
CA GLU A 116 -9.89 21.49 -15.56
C GLU A 116 -11.18 22.23 -15.22
N MET A 117 -11.32 23.46 -15.71
CA MET A 117 -12.54 24.24 -15.67
C MET A 117 -13.30 24.07 -16.96
N LEU A 118 -14.47 23.46 -16.92
CA LEU A 118 -15.36 23.36 -18.07
C LEU A 118 -16.30 24.56 -18.13
N THR A 119 -16.33 25.22 -19.29
CA THR A 119 -17.15 26.41 -19.51
C THR A 119 -18.23 26.15 -20.56
N ASP A 120 -19.31 26.91 -20.47
CA ASP A 120 -20.31 26.97 -21.53
C ASP A 120 -19.84 27.82 -22.74
N GLU A 121 -20.71 27.96 -23.75
CA GLU A 121 -20.44 28.74 -24.95
C GLU A 121 -20.23 30.24 -24.68
N TYR A 122 -20.72 30.73 -23.53
CA TYR A 122 -20.59 32.11 -23.07
C TYR A 122 -19.36 32.35 -22.19
N GLY A 123 -18.59 31.29 -21.88
CA GLY A 123 -17.40 31.36 -21.02
C GLY A 123 -17.71 31.25 -19.53
N ASN A 124 -18.96 30.98 -19.10
CA ASN A 124 -19.26 30.77 -17.70
C ASN A 124 -18.79 29.39 -17.23
N ILE A 125 -18.19 29.33 -16.07
CA ILE A 125 -17.75 28.06 -15.47
C ILE A 125 -18.97 27.24 -15.08
N ARG A 126 -19.06 26.03 -15.59
CA ARG A 126 -20.16 25.09 -15.36
C ARG A 126 -19.79 23.89 -14.54
N TYR A 127 -18.52 23.52 -14.54
CA TYR A 127 -18.05 22.30 -13.90
C TYR A 127 -16.56 22.36 -13.60
N LEU A 128 -16.13 21.78 -12.50
CA LEU A 128 -14.73 21.60 -12.14
C LEU A 128 -14.40 20.11 -12.15
N TYR A 129 -13.30 19.74 -12.77
CA TYR A 129 -12.91 18.35 -12.93
C TYR A 129 -11.46 18.14 -12.49
N ASN A 130 -11.24 17.15 -11.63
CA ASN A 130 -9.91 16.67 -11.28
C ASN A 130 -9.48 15.55 -12.22
N ALA A 131 -8.48 15.80 -13.06
CA ALA A 131 -7.96 14.81 -13.98
C ALA A 131 -7.23 13.71 -13.20
N ARG A 132 -7.41 12.44 -13.59
CA ARG A 132 -6.65 11.37 -12.98
C ARG A 132 -5.18 11.47 -13.40
N PRO A 133 -4.22 11.28 -12.48
CA PRO A 133 -2.79 11.41 -12.80
C PRO A 133 -2.33 10.49 -13.94
N ASP A 134 -2.97 9.33 -14.09
CA ASP A 134 -2.65 8.35 -15.13
C ASP A 134 -3.12 8.78 -16.54
N ASP A 135 -4.09 9.69 -16.62
CA ASP A 135 -4.65 10.19 -17.87
C ASP A 135 -3.93 11.44 -18.37
N VAL A 136 -2.94 11.93 -17.62
CA VAL A 136 -2.23 13.18 -17.87
C VAL A 136 -0.76 12.93 -18.17
N SER A 137 -0.25 13.62 -19.19
CA SER A 137 1.17 13.74 -19.49
C SER A 137 1.57 15.20 -19.60
N LEU A 138 2.78 15.52 -19.19
CA LEU A 138 3.31 16.87 -19.18
C LEU A 138 4.41 17.02 -20.24
N LEU A 139 4.34 18.06 -21.02
CA LEU A 139 5.37 18.42 -21.96
C LEU A 139 5.82 19.87 -21.72
N ARG A 140 7.07 20.15 -22.01
CA ARG A 140 7.56 21.52 -22.06
C ARG A 140 7.24 22.10 -23.42
N ASP A 141 6.72 23.34 -23.44
CA ASP A 141 6.45 24.02 -24.70
C ASP A 141 7.79 24.24 -25.45
N PRO A 142 7.93 23.76 -26.69
CA PRO A 142 9.15 23.94 -27.47
C PRO A 142 9.45 25.41 -27.82
N ASN A 143 8.43 26.26 -27.80
CA ASN A 143 8.56 27.68 -28.13
C ASN A 143 8.75 28.57 -26.92
N ASP A 144 8.31 28.10 -25.74
CA ASP A 144 8.42 28.80 -24.48
C ASP A 144 8.77 27.82 -23.35
N PHE A 145 10.04 27.74 -23.01
CA PHE A 145 10.55 26.83 -21.98
C PHE A 145 10.00 27.12 -20.57
N SER A 146 9.40 28.28 -20.34
CA SER A 146 8.75 28.61 -19.07
C SER A 146 7.36 27.97 -18.95
N ARG A 147 6.77 27.56 -20.08
CA ARG A 147 5.41 27.04 -20.15
C ARG A 147 5.40 25.52 -20.14
N ILE A 148 4.56 24.95 -19.29
CA ILE A 148 4.25 23.52 -19.26
C ILE A 148 2.92 23.31 -19.96
N LEU A 149 2.89 22.35 -20.88
CA LEU A 149 1.68 21.93 -21.57
C LEU A 149 1.15 20.66 -20.93
N VAL A 150 -0.10 20.71 -20.54
CA VAL A 150 -0.84 19.54 -20.08
C VAL A 150 -1.39 18.80 -21.29
N CYS A 151 -1.06 17.52 -21.39
CA CYS A 151 -1.42 16.64 -22.50
C CYS A 151 -2.24 15.46 -22.00
N ARG A 152 -2.96 14.80 -22.89
CA ARG A 152 -3.51 13.48 -22.63
C ARG A 152 -2.39 12.44 -22.66
N ALA A 153 -2.47 11.45 -21.76
CA ALA A 153 -1.49 10.36 -21.66
C ALA A 153 -1.76 9.27 -22.72
N ASP A 154 -1.85 9.69 -23.99
CA ASP A 154 -1.97 8.79 -25.14
C ASP A 154 -0.58 8.28 -25.56
N ALA A 155 -0.54 7.31 -26.50
CA ALA A 155 0.73 6.81 -27.08
C ALA A 155 1.63 7.93 -27.64
N VAL A 156 1.00 8.99 -28.14
CA VAL A 156 1.65 10.25 -28.48
C VAL A 156 0.96 11.34 -27.65
N PRO A 157 1.65 11.96 -26.69
CA PRO A 157 1.04 12.99 -25.86
C PRO A 157 0.47 14.13 -26.70
N THR A 158 -0.82 14.39 -26.56
CA THR A 158 -1.51 15.44 -27.31
C THR A 158 -1.93 16.56 -26.37
N PRO A 159 -1.46 17.81 -26.58
CA PRO A 159 -1.83 18.93 -25.73
C PRO A 159 -3.34 19.14 -25.68
N VAL A 160 -3.87 19.40 -24.49
CA VAL A 160 -5.27 19.78 -24.29
C VAL A 160 -5.52 21.13 -24.98
N LYS A 161 -6.69 21.30 -25.63
CA LYS A 161 -6.98 22.50 -26.45
C LYS A 161 -6.93 23.81 -25.65
N HIS A 162 -7.48 23.79 -24.44
CA HIS A 162 -7.69 24.98 -23.60
C HIS A 162 -6.77 24.95 -22.38
N GLN A 163 -5.48 25.21 -22.60
CA GLN A 163 -4.48 25.28 -21.54
C GLN A 163 -4.77 26.40 -20.51
N ASP A 164 -5.50 27.43 -20.93
CA ASP A 164 -5.96 28.56 -20.10
C ASP A 164 -7.00 28.18 -19.05
N ARG A 165 -7.61 27.00 -19.21
CA ARG A 165 -8.62 26.43 -18.29
C ARG A 165 -8.10 25.31 -17.41
N ILE A 166 -6.80 25.04 -17.50
CA ILE A 166 -6.14 24.01 -16.73
C ILE A 166 -5.48 24.62 -15.50
N LEU A 167 -5.83 24.09 -14.35
CA LEU A 167 -5.10 24.29 -13.10
C LEU A 167 -4.05 23.19 -12.99
N PHE A 168 -2.80 23.58 -12.90
CA PHE A 168 -1.68 22.66 -12.77
C PHE A 168 -0.81 23.05 -11.58
N THR A 169 -0.48 22.10 -10.74
CA THR A 169 0.43 22.29 -9.61
C THR A 169 1.36 21.10 -9.48
N ALA A 170 2.65 21.38 -9.28
CA ALA A 170 3.66 20.38 -8.95
C ALA A 170 4.27 20.74 -7.58
N LEU A 171 4.26 19.79 -6.66
CA LEU A 171 4.79 19.92 -5.32
C LEU A 171 6.27 19.53 -5.33
N ASP A 172 7.14 20.39 -4.80
CA ASP A 172 8.57 20.13 -4.62
C ASP A 172 9.23 19.47 -5.86
N ALA A 173 8.96 20.05 -7.06
CA ALA A 173 9.51 19.51 -8.30
C ALA A 173 11.04 19.60 -8.29
N GLU A 174 11.70 18.48 -8.60
CA GLU A 174 13.16 18.46 -8.76
C GLU A 174 13.61 19.30 -9.98
N PRO A 175 14.81 19.89 -9.93
CA PRO A 175 15.33 20.66 -11.06
C PRO A 175 15.31 19.84 -12.37
N GLY A 176 14.62 20.34 -13.37
CA GLY A 176 14.47 19.67 -14.66
C GLY A 176 13.27 18.71 -14.78
N SER A 177 12.63 18.35 -13.69
CA SER A 177 11.39 17.61 -13.68
C SER A 177 10.19 18.50 -14.04
N LEU A 178 9.20 17.97 -14.73
CA LEU A 178 7.90 18.62 -14.93
C LEU A 178 6.89 18.15 -13.86
N TYR A 179 7.19 17.06 -13.22
CA TYR A 179 6.35 16.44 -12.20
C TYR A 179 6.89 16.77 -10.80
N GLY A 180 5.97 16.95 -9.88
CA GLY A 180 6.31 17.15 -8.49
C GLY A 180 6.67 15.86 -7.77
N THR A 181 7.11 16.00 -6.54
CA THR A 181 7.51 14.89 -5.67
C THR A 181 6.41 14.58 -4.67
N SER A 182 5.98 13.33 -4.62
CA SER A 182 5.00 12.85 -3.64
C SER A 182 5.51 13.02 -2.20
N VAL A 183 4.62 13.38 -1.28
CA VAL A 183 4.94 13.34 0.16
C VAL A 183 5.22 11.91 0.64
N LEU A 184 4.71 10.91 -0.09
CA LEU A 184 4.91 9.49 0.19
C LEU A 184 6.26 8.97 -0.33
N TYR A 185 7.03 9.80 -1.01
CA TYR A 185 8.35 9.41 -1.51
C TYR A 185 9.27 8.97 -0.36
N GLY A 186 9.84 7.76 -0.49
CA GLY A 186 10.67 7.14 0.55
C GLY A 186 9.90 6.26 1.55
N LEU A 187 8.56 6.36 1.65
CA LEU A 187 7.76 5.54 2.55
C LEU A 187 7.57 4.06 2.13
N PRO A 188 7.64 3.67 0.83
CA PRO A 188 7.38 2.28 0.44
C PRO A 188 8.28 1.28 1.17
N PHE A 189 9.55 1.61 1.38
CA PHE A 189 10.47 0.72 2.11
C PHE A 189 10.06 0.55 3.58
N VAL A 190 9.89 1.65 4.30
CA VAL A 190 9.51 1.63 5.73
C VAL A 190 8.18 0.91 5.92
N SER A 191 7.21 1.18 5.06
CA SER A 191 5.90 0.53 5.07
C SER A 191 5.99 -0.96 4.79
N SER A 192 6.87 -1.40 3.89
CA SER A 192 7.08 -2.82 3.61
C SER A 192 7.63 -3.56 4.83
N VAL A 193 8.52 -2.93 5.59
CA VAL A 193 9.02 -3.49 6.85
C VAL A 193 7.92 -3.59 7.90
N LEU A 194 7.12 -2.53 8.06
CA LEU A 194 5.99 -2.51 8.98
C LEU A 194 4.98 -3.62 8.66
N LEU A 195 4.61 -3.77 7.40
CA LEU A 195 3.67 -4.82 6.97
C LEU A 195 4.23 -6.23 7.24
N LYS A 196 5.53 -6.46 7.02
CA LYS A 196 6.18 -7.74 7.36
C LYS A 196 6.16 -8.02 8.85
N ILE A 197 6.32 -7.01 9.70
CA ILE A 197 6.21 -7.16 11.15
C ILE A 197 4.78 -7.57 11.52
N PHE A 198 3.77 -6.95 10.93
CA PHE A 198 2.36 -7.32 11.16
C PHE A 198 2.04 -8.73 10.67
N GLU A 199 2.54 -9.14 9.51
CA GLU A 199 2.39 -10.52 9.01
C GLU A 199 3.04 -11.54 9.92
N ALA A 200 4.26 -11.26 10.42
CA ALA A 200 4.94 -12.11 11.37
C ALA A 200 4.19 -12.20 12.70
N THR A 201 3.70 -11.07 13.20
CA THR A 201 2.89 -11.00 14.42
C THR A 201 1.60 -11.82 14.24
N LYS A 202 0.88 -11.64 13.15
CA LYS A 202 -0.30 -12.44 12.80
C LYS A 202 0.02 -13.94 12.79
N SER A 203 1.08 -14.34 12.09
CA SER A 203 1.49 -15.75 12.01
C SER A 203 1.85 -16.33 13.39
N ASN A 204 2.44 -15.52 14.26
CA ASN A 204 2.74 -15.94 15.63
C ASN A 204 1.45 -16.13 16.46
N TRP A 205 0.49 -15.21 16.34
CA TRP A 205 -0.81 -15.34 16.97
C TRP A 205 -1.59 -16.55 16.45
N ASP A 206 -1.56 -16.83 15.15
CA ASP A 206 -2.17 -18.02 14.55
C ASP A 206 -1.52 -19.30 15.10
N ARG A 207 -0.22 -19.30 15.36
CA ARG A 207 0.49 -20.43 15.97
C ARG A 207 0.13 -20.64 17.43
N VAL A 208 0.05 -19.54 18.20
CA VAL A 208 -0.31 -19.59 19.63
C VAL A 208 -1.79 -19.95 19.82
N GLY A 209 -2.67 -19.43 18.95
CA GLY A 209 -4.09 -19.73 18.97
C GLY A 209 -4.41 -21.19 18.54
N ASN A 210 -3.57 -21.79 17.70
CA ASN A 210 -3.68 -23.16 17.27
C ASN A 210 -2.71 -24.05 18.09
N VAL A 211 -3.03 -24.25 19.36
CA VAL A 211 -2.24 -25.11 20.24
C VAL A 211 -2.16 -26.51 19.65
N ARG A 212 -0.93 -26.99 19.44
CA ARG A 212 -0.67 -28.37 18.99
C ARG A 212 -0.16 -29.17 20.16
N PHE A 213 -0.65 -30.40 20.25
CA PHE A 213 -0.25 -31.32 21.30
C PHE A 213 0.54 -32.48 20.70
N ALA A 214 1.68 -32.80 21.28
CA ALA A 214 2.36 -34.07 21.05
C ALA A 214 1.95 -35.03 22.15
N VAL A 215 1.22 -36.05 21.76
CA VAL A 215 0.85 -37.15 22.65
C VAL A 215 1.83 -38.28 22.41
N THR A 216 2.67 -38.57 23.40
CA THR A 216 3.65 -39.63 23.31
C THR A 216 3.25 -40.77 24.24
N TYR A 217 3.03 -41.95 23.64
CA TYR A 217 2.83 -43.17 24.39
C TYR A 217 4.15 -43.92 24.55
N LYS A 218 4.53 -44.21 25.80
CA LYS A 218 5.71 -45.05 26.09
C LYS A 218 5.23 -46.45 26.53
N PRO A 219 5.49 -47.49 25.72
CA PRO A 219 5.14 -48.83 26.08
C PRO A 219 6.03 -49.32 27.22
N ASP A 220 5.42 -50.01 28.22
CA ASP A 220 6.13 -50.72 29.25
C ASP A 220 7.06 -51.78 28.64
N GLY A 221 8.14 -52.12 29.30
CA GLY A 221 9.25 -52.90 28.78
C GLY A 221 8.94 -54.35 28.28
N GLU A 222 7.72 -54.82 28.37
CA GLU A 222 7.30 -56.14 27.92
C GLU A 222 7.17 -56.21 26.38
N ALA A 223 7.60 -57.34 25.82
CA ALA A 223 7.60 -57.55 24.36
C ALA A 223 6.20 -57.47 23.71
N LEU A 224 5.15 -57.92 24.45
CA LEU A 224 3.75 -57.84 24.06
C LEU A 224 3.23 -56.39 23.98
N SER A 225 3.66 -55.54 24.93
CA SER A 225 3.29 -54.11 24.95
C SER A 225 3.86 -53.33 23.78
N LYS A 226 5.04 -53.72 23.27
CA LYS A 226 5.66 -53.10 22.09
C LYS A 226 4.96 -53.47 20.79
N SER A 227 4.38 -54.68 20.65
CA SER A 227 3.67 -55.09 19.43
C SER A 227 2.37 -54.32 19.19
N PHE A 228 1.71 -53.89 20.26
CA PHE A 228 0.45 -53.11 20.17
C PHE A 228 0.66 -51.58 20.36
N ALA A 229 1.88 -51.13 20.53
CA ALA A 229 2.17 -49.71 20.79
C ALA A 229 1.66 -48.78 19.69
N LYS A 230 1.76 -49.25 18.44
CA LYS A 230 1.30 -48.46 17.28
C LYS A 230 -0.22 -48.31 17.25
N GLU A 231 -0.95 -49.42 17.47
CA GLU A 231 -2.42 -49.41 17.48
C GLU A 231 -2.97 -48.56 18.62
N ARG A 232 -2.35 -48.62 19.80
CA ARG A 232 -2.70 -47.78 20.93
C ARG A 232 -2.42 -46.29 20.66
N ALA A 233 -1.29 -45.93 20.05
CA ALA A 233 -0.99 -44.56 19.67
C ALA A 233 -1.98 -44.01 18.64
N GLU A 234 -2.39 -44.83 17.66
CA GLU A 234 -3.40 -44.47 16.66
C GLU A 234 -4.78 -44.27 17.30
N LEU A 235 -5.16 -45.12 18.25
CA LEU A 235 -6.42 -44.99 18.98
C LEU A 235 -6.45 -43.70 19.84
N ILE A 236 -5.40 -43.44 20.59
CA ILE A 236 -5.23 -42.20 21.39
C ILE A 236 -5.31 -40.97 20.48
N ALA A 237 -4.62 -40.97 19.33
CA ALA A 237 -4.63 -39.87 18.39
C ALA A 237 -6.03 -39.63 17.79
N SER A 238 -6.79 -40.71 17.48
CA SER A 238 -8.16 -40.58 16.96
C SER A 238 -9.13 -40.01 18.00
N GLU A 239 -9.10 -40.53 19.22
CA GLU A 239 -9.95 -40.04 20.32
C GLU A 239 -9.61 -38.60 20.71
N TRP A 240 -8.29 -38.22 20.72
CA TRP A 240 -7.85 -36.87 20.94
C TRP A 240 -8.37 -35.93 19.84
N SER A 241 -8.24 -36.33 18.57
CA SER A 241 -8.72 -35.54 17.43
C SER A 241 -10.24 -35.34 17.50
N GLU A 242 -11.00 -36.32 17.92
CA GLU A 242 -12.44 -36.23 18.06
C GLU A 242 -12.87 -35.34 19.24
N ALA A 243 -12.18 -35.46 20.37
CA ALA A 243 -12.39 -34.58 21.51
C ALA A 243 -12.12 -33.09 21.17
N MET A 244 -11.07 -32.80 20.41
CA MET A 244 -10.73 -31.44 19.98
C MET A 244 -11.70 -30.85 18.96
N LYS A 245 -12.37 -31.67 18.16
CA LYS A 245 -13.39 -31.23 17.17
C LYS A 245 -14.71 -30.82 17.79
N SER A 246 -15.02 -31.31 18.97
CA SER A 246 -16.37 -31.18 19.57
C SER A 246 -16.66 -29.82 20.20
N GLY A 247 -15.73 -28.86 20.23
CA GLY A 247 -15.94 -27.51 20.77
C GLY A 247 -16.32 -27.45 22.25
N SER A 248 -16.48 -28.57 22.92
CA SER A 248 -16.70 -28.70 24.36
C SER A 248 -15.41 -29.12 25.06
N VAL A 249 -15.12 -28.51 26.19
CA VAL A 249 -14.00 -28.92 27.04
C VAL A 249 -14.27 -30.34 27.50
N LYS A 250 -13.49 -31.30 27.00
CA LYS A 250 -13.52 -32.70 27.44
C LYS A 250 -12.21 -33.02 28.09
N ASP A 251 -12.29 -33.59 29.29
CA ASP A 251 -11.13 -34.12 29.97
C ASP A 251 -10.64 -35.37 29.25
N PHE A 252 -9.36 -35.44 28.98
CA PHE A 252 -8.73 -36.60 28.37
C PHE A 252 -8.18 -37.49 29.50
N VAL A 253 -8.72 -38.70 29.59
CA VAL A 253 -8.28 -39.71 30.56
C VAL A 253 -7.60 -40.83 29.80
N ALA A 254 -6.30 -40.98 29.92
CA ALA A 254 -5.54 -42.08 29.34
C ALA A 254 -5.08 -43.06 30.44
N VAL A 255 -5.13 -44.35 30.13
CA VAL A 255 -4.58 -45.41 30.95
C VAL A 255 -3.25 -45.87 30.34
N GLY A 256 -2.15 -45.65 31.06
CA GLY A 256 -0.78 -45.96 30.60
C GLY A 256 0.17 -44.77 30.77
N ASP A 257 1.45 -44.95 30.41
CA ASP A 257 2.45 -43.88 30.44
C ASP A 257 2.28 -43.00 29.19
N VAL A 258 1.40 -42.00 29.31
CA VAL A 258 1.11 -41.03 28.24
C VAL A 258 1.67 -39.68 28.66
N ASP A 259 2.59 -39.13 27.88
CA ASP A 259 3.15 -37.80 28.06
C ASP A 259 2.54 -36.86 27.03
N ILE A 260 1.86 -35.79 27.47
CA ILE A 260 1.23 -34.82 26.63
C ILE A 260 2.04 -33.52 26.72
N LYS A 261 2.70 -33.16 25.62
CA LYS A 261 3.45 -31.92 25.51
C LYS A 261 2.75 -30.95 24.57
N VAL A 262 2.64 -29.73 25.02
CA VAL A 262 2.20 -28.62 24.18
C VAL A 262 3.36 -28.25 23.25
N ILE A 263 3.15 -28.33 21.94
CA ILE A 263 4.14 -27.92 20.94
C ILE A 263 3.75 -26.54 20.40
N GLY A 264 4.68 -25.61 20.44
CA GLY A 264 4.52 -24.28 19.83
C GLY A 264 3.99 -23.21 20.78
N ALA A 265 3.80 -23.56 22.06
CA ALA A 265 3.42 -22.60 23.11
C ALA A 265 4.61 -22.10 23.96
N ASP A 266 5.85 -22.33 23.51
CA ASP A 266 7.03 -21.77 24.17
C ASP A 266 7.07 -20.25 23.94
N ASN A 267 6.19 -19.54 24.60
CA ASN A 267 6.07 -18.14 25.00
C ASN A 267 7.02 -17.07 24.40
N GLN A 268 7.57 -17.29 23.21
CA GLN A 268 8.40 -16.30 22.54
C GLN A 268 7.68 -15.71 21.34
N ILE A 269 6.58 -14.99 21.63
CA ILE A 269 6.16 -13.97 20.67
C ILE A 269 7.19 -12.87 20.81
N PRO A 270 8.00 -12.59 19.76
CA PRO A 270 8.94 -11.48 19.80
C PRO A 270 8.18 -10.21 20.13
N ASP A 271 8.70 -9.43 21.06
CA ASP A 271 8.17 -8.10 21.32
C ASP A 271 8.32 -7.26 20.04
N SER A 272 7.20 -6.94 19.44
CA SER A 272 7.14 -6.14 18.20
C SER A 272 6.85 -4.67 18.48
N GLU A 273 6.69 -4.25 19.73
CA GLU A 273 6.32 -2.88 20.09
C GLU A 273 7.38 -1.88 19.62
N ILE A 274 8.64 -2.12 19.96
CA ILE A 274 9.74 -1.21 19.59
C ILE A 274 9.88 -1.08 18.07
N PRO A 275 10.05 -2.16 17.28
CA PRO A 275 10.23 -2.02 15.84
C PRO A 275 9.00 -1.45 15.13
N VAL A 276 7.78 -1.74 15.59
CA VAL A 276 6.57 -1.12 15.05
C VAL A 276 6.57 0.38 15.32
N ARG A 277 6.89 0.78 16.54
CA ARG A 277 6.98 2.18 16.92
C ARG A 277 8.01 2.94 16.09
N GLU A 278 9.20 2.40 15.92
CA GLU A 278 10.25 3.02 15.10
C GLU A 278 9.81 3.22 13.63
N MET A 279 9.11 2.23 13.04
CA MET A 279 8.59 2.37 11.67
C MET A 279 7.49 3.42 11.59
N LEU A 280 6.60 3.48 12.57
CA LEU A 280 5.55 4.50 12.64
C LEU A 280 6.14 5.90 12.84
N GLU A 281 7.15 6.06 13.67
CA GLU A 281 7.86 7.33 13.87
C GLU A 281 8.51 7.83 12.58
N GLN A 282 9.12 6.95 11.77
CA GLN A 282 9.65 7.30 10.46
C GLN A 282 8.56 7.78 9.49
N ILE A 283 7.40 7.10 9.48
CA ILE A 283 6.27 7.48 8.64
C ILE A 283 5.75 8.86 9.04
N VAL A 284 5.51 9.06 10.32
CA VAL A 284 4.97 10.30 10.87
C VAL A 284 5.95 11.47 10.66
N ALA A 285 7.24 11.25 10.91
CA ALA A 285 8.29 12.24 10.67
C ALA A 285 8.37 12.65 9.20
N LYS A 286 8.29 11.68 8.27
CA LYS A 286 8.30 11.98 6.83
C LYS A 286 7.10 12.80 6.40
N LEU A 287 5.91 12.52 6.96
CA LEU A 287 4.68 13.26 6.65
C LEU A 287 4.58 14.61 7.37
N GLY A 288 5.45 14.88 8.35
CA GLY A 288 5.51 16.15 9.05
C GLY A 288 4.30 16.44 9.94
N ILE A 289 3.59 15.40 10.39
CA ILE A 289 2.43 15.55 11.26
C ILE A 289 2.81 15.14 12.70
N PRO A 290 2.46 15.94 13.70
CA PRO A 290 2.65 15.53 15.08
C PRO A 290 1.90 14.23 15.41
N PRO A 291 2.52 13.25 16.11
CA PRO A 291 1.93 11.95 16.41
C PRO A 291 0.56 12.03 17.10
N PHE A 292 0.37 12.97 18.00
CA PHE A 292 -0.89 13.13 18.75
C PHE A 292 -2.09 13.44 17.86
N LEU A 293 -1.89 14.09 16.69
CA LEU A 293 -2.96 14.35 15.72
C LEU A 293 -3.48 13.07 15.03
N LEU A 294 -2.68 12.01 15.08
CA LEU A 294 -3.01 10.68 14.56
C LEU A 294 -3.46 9.71 15.67
N GLY A 295 -3.61 10.21 16.90
CA GLY A 295 -4.01 9.39 18.05
C GLY A 295 -2.88 8.52 18.62
N LEU A 296 -1.64 8.82 18.27
CA LEU A 296 -0.48 8.13 18.80
C LEU A 296 -0.05 8.81 20.12
N SER A 297 0.10 8.01 21.19
CA SER A 297 0.36 8.50 22.55
C SER A 297 1.83 8.76 22.86
N TRP A 298 2.73 8.35 22.00
CA TRP A 298 4.15 8.66 22.17
C TRP A 298 4.46 10.03 21.56
N SER A 299 5.06 10.88 22.31
CA SER A 299 5.61 12.17 21.90
C SER A 299 7.06 12.26 22.37
#